data_8acfb12ecbf7a1c757a116e1d8be6646
#
_entry.id   8acfb12ecbf7a1c757a116e1d8be6646
#
_cell.length_a   1.000
_cell.length_b   1.000
_cell.length_c   1.000
_cell.angle_alpha   90.00
_cell.angle_beta   90.00
_cell.angle_gamma   90.00
#
_symmetry.space_group_name_H-M   'P 1'
#
loop_
_entity.id
_entity.type
_entity.pdbx_description
1 polymer ?
#
loop_
_entity_poly.entity_id
_entity_poly.type
_entity_poly.pdbx_seq_one_letter_code
_entity_poly.pdbx_strand_id
1 'polypeptide(L)'
;MKSLVGRARYLLGLPRIRLALQVGAVLLVLFFFGLAFYGLAPDVAAYQWKFDPFYMGIALVLIVVRGPLGAYGWWAIVKQLGYRLPWWRSVRIVYYSTFAGFVPGGMWHAVSRVYLAEKEGVPKGITALSVFLESALVLFGAAVVAPLSLLVWPEFPLWLGLIMLGAMLGFILQPNVMFKTLNWLLVKVKREPIEVSMRPPDMLRLLWPYALNWVLFGIMSFALVAALYPQLPVEQAPALRVFLRRPGW
;
A
#
# COMPACT_ATOMS: atom_id res chain seq x y z
N MET A 1 -29.23 19.48 24.14
CA MET A 1 -28.17 18.91 23.28
C MET A 1 -27.64 17.55 23.76
N LYS A 2 -27.38 17.30 25.05
CA LYS A 2 -26.87 16.01 25.56
C LYS A 2 -27.78 14.79 25.28
N SER A 3 -29.12 14.95 25.23
CA SER A 3 -30.07 13.87 24.97
C SER A 3 -30.11 13.38 23.51
N LEU A 4 -29.85 14.27 22.53
CA LEU A 4 -29.83 13.93 21.11
C LEU A 4 -28.59 13.10 20.74
N VAL A 5 -27.41 13.44 21.30
CA VAL A 5 -26.17 12.71 21.10
C VAL A 5 -26.25 11.29 21.72
N GLY A 6 -26.92 11.17 22.89
CA GLY A 6 -27.17 9.88 23.52
C GLY A 6 -28.09 8.98 22.68
N ARG A 7 -29.19 9.52 22.14
CA ARG A 7 -30.08 8.80 21.23
C ARG A 7 -29.41 8.39 19.92
N ALA A 8 -28.60 9.26 19.32
CA ALA A 8 -27.85 8.94 18.11
C ALA A 8 -26.84 7.82 18.34
N ARG A 9 -26.10 7.83 19.47
CA ARG A 9 -25.18 6.73 19.83
C ARG A 9 -25.91 5.42 20.08
N TYR A 10 -27.08 5.45 20.72
CA TYR A 10 -27.90 4.25 20.94
C TYR A 10 -28.40 3.67 19.62
N LEU A 11 -28.92 4.49 18.71
CA LEU A 11 -29.40 4.06 17.40
C LEU A 11 -28.27 3.50 16.53
N LEU A 12 -27.10 4.14 16.50
CA LEU A 12 -25.91 3.67 15.79
C LEU A 12 -25.34 2.35 16.35
N GLY A 13 -25.66 2.03 17.61
CA GLY A 13 -25.31 0.75 18.25
C GLY A 13 -26.19 -0.42 17.84
N LEU A 14 -27.37 -0.17 17.23
CA LEU A 14 -28.27 -1.23 16.81
C LEU A 14 -27.71 -1.95 15.54
N PRO A 15 -27.57 -3.30 15.57
CA PRO A 15 -26.95 -4.03 14.45
C PRO A 15 -27.66 -3.83 13.13
N ARG A 16 -28.99 -3.67 13.14
CA ARG A 16 -29.79 -3.40 11.93
C ARG A 16 -29.51 -2.03 11.32
N ILE A 17 -29.38 -0.99 12.14
CA ILE A 17 -29.07 0.38 11.66
C ILE A 17 -27.64 0.44 11.14
N ARG A 18 -26.71 -0.22 11.80
CA ARG A 18 -25.31 -0.32 11.34
C ARG A 18 -25.24 -1.03 9.98
N LEU A 19 -25.97 -2.13 9.82
CA LEU A 19 -26.05 -2.83 8.55
C LEU A 19 -26.68 -1.95 7.46
N ALA A 20 -27.81 -1.28 7.77
CA ALA A 20 -28.46 -0.37 6.82
C ALA A 20 -27.56 0.77 6.37
N LEU A 21 -26.77 1.39 7.30
CA LEU A 21 -25.80 2.41 6.97
C LEU A 21 -24.65 1.87 6.10
N GLN A 22 -24.17 0.66 6.39
CA GLN A 22 -23.13 0.02 5.57
C GLN A 22 -23.63 -0.28 4.16
N VAL A 23 -24.82 -0.87 4.04
CA VAL A 23 -25.44 -1.14 2.74
C VAL A 23 -25.74 0.15 2.00
N GLY A 24 -26.28 1.17 2.69
CA GLY A 24 -26.52 2.49 2.11
C GLY A 24 -25.25 3.16 1.59
N ALA A 25 -24.14 3.08 2.34
CA ALA A 25 -22.85 3.60 1.89
C ALA A 25 -22.32 2.85 0.66
N VAL A 26 -22.46 1.51 0.62
CA VAL A 26 -22.07 0.72 -0.56
C VAL A 26 -22.93 1.09 -1.77
N LEU A 27 -24.25 1.18 -1.61
CA LEU A 27 -25.16 1.58 -2.68
C LEU A 27 -24.86 2.99 -3.19
N LEU A 28 -24.55 3.92 -2.29
CA LEU A 28 -24.14 5.28 -2.64
C LEU A 28 -22.87 5.29 -3.50
N VAL A 29 -21.84 4.53 -3.10
CA VAL A 29 -20.59 4.38 -3.86
C VAL A 29 -20.88 3.77 -5.23
N LEU A 30 -21.66 2.69 -5.28
CA LEU A 30 -22.04 2.05 -6.55
C LEU A 30 -22.86 2.97 -7.44
N PHE A 31 -23.75 3.78 -6.86
CA PHE A 31 -24.53 4.77 -7.60
C PHE A 31 -23.63 5.83 -8.25
N PHE A 32 -22.72 6.46 -7.48
CA PHE A 32 -21.79 7.43 -8.04
C PHE A 32 -20.82 6.81 -9.05
N PHE A 33 -20.38 5.58 -8.81
CA PHE A 33 -19.56 4.84 -9.76
C PHE A 33 -20.33 4.57 -11.06
N GLY A 34 -21.60 4.18 -10.95
CA GLY A 34 -22.48 3.99 -12.11
C GLY A 34 -22.72 5.28 -12.89
N LEU A 35 -22.92 6.41 -12.21
CA LEU A 35 -23.04 7.72 -12.85
C LEU A 35 -21.75 8.12 -13.59
N ALA A 36 -20.58 7.91 -12.95
CA ALA A 36 -19.29 8.19 -13.58
C ALA A 36 -19.08 7.30 -14.83
N PHE A 37 -19.40 6.02 -14.74
CA PHE A 37 -19.35 5.08 -15.88
C PHE A 37 -20.32 5.47 -16.99
N TYR A 38 -21.54 5.87 -16.64
CA TYR A 38 -22.52 6.31 -17.62
C TYR A 38 -22.04 7.54 -18.40
N GLY A 39 -21.43 8.51 -17.69
CA GLY A 39 -20.84 9.69 -18.34
C GLY A 39 -19.64 9.37 -19.26
N LEU A 40 -18.87 8.34 -18.93
CA LEU A 40 -17.71 7.90 -19.72
C LEU A 40 -18.06 6.86 -20.79
N ALA A 41 -19.26 6.28 -20.75
CA ALA A 41 -19.66 5.20 -21.66
C ALA A 41 -19.51 5.53 -23.15
N PRO A 42 -19.86 6.75 -23.65
CA PRO A 42 -19.66 7.11 -25.04
C PRO A 42 -18.18 7.11 -25.43
N ASP A 43 -17.30 7.65 -24.57
CA ASP A 43 -15.86 7.73 -24.85
C ASP A 43 -15.21 6.35 -24.82
N VAL A 44 -15.63 5.51 -23.87
CA VAL A 44 -15.19 4.11 -23.75
C VAL A 44 -15.63 3.27 -24.96
N ALA A 45 -16.86 3.50 -25.45
CA ALA A 45 -17.39 2.80 -26.62
C ALA A 45 -16.75 3.28 -27.93
N ALA A 46 -16.40 4.57 -28.04
CA ALA A 46 -15.73 5.13 -29.19
C ALA A 46 -14.24 4.78 -29.24
N TYR A 47 -13.64 4.40 -28.12
CA TYR A 47 -12.23 4.09 -28.04
C TYR A 47 -11.92 2.79 -28.79
N GLN A 48 -10.99 2.86 -29.73
CA GLN A 48 -10.48 1.68 -30.43
C GLN A 48 -9.49 0.92 -29.53
N TRP A 49 -9.98 -0.09 -28.83
CA TRP A 49 -9.18 -0.90 -27.94
C TRP A 49 -8.10 -1.68 -28.70
N LYS A 50 -6.89 -1.15 -28.69
CA LYS A 50 -5.71 -1.83 -29.21
C LYS A 50 -4.83 -2.19 -28.03
N PHE A 51 -4.59 -3.47 -27.83
CA PHE A 51 -3.73 -3.96 -26.75
C PHE A 51 -2.38 -4.40 -27.33
N ASP A 52 -1.29 -3.93 -26.73
CA ASP A 52 0.01 -4.52 -26.98
C ASP A 52 0.15 -5.75 -26.04
N PRO A 53 0.15 -6.99 -26.55
CA PRO A 53 0.16 -8.19 -25.74
C PRO A 53 1.46 -8.37 -24.97
N PHE A 54 2.57 -7.82 -25.42
CA PHE A 54 3.87 -7.88 -24.74
C PHE A 54 3.84 -7.08 -23.44
N TYR A 55 3.42 -5.82 -23.49
CA TYR A 55 3.31 -4.99 -22.30
C TYR A 55 2.21 -5.44 -21.37
N MET A 56 1.11 -5.96 -21.90
CA MET A 56 0.05 -6.56 -21.09
C MET A 56 0.58 -7.79 -20.32
N GLY A 57 1.37 -8.64 -20.98
CA GLY A 57 2.03 -9.78 -20.34
C GLY A 57 2.96 -9.36 -19.19
N ILE A 58 3.78 -8.33 -19.40
CA ILE A 58 4.65 -7.78 -18.35
C ILE A 58 3.81 -7.29 -17.15
N ALA A 59 2.75 -6.52 -17.40
CA ALA A 59 1.89 -6.00 -16.34
C ALA A 59 1.26 -7.15 -15.52
N LEU A 60 0.75 -8.18 -16.18
CA LEU A 60 0.15 -9.35 -15.52
C LEU A 60 1.17 -10.14 -14.69
N VAL A 61 2.37 -10.37 -15.22
CA VAL A 61 3.45 -11.05 -14.49
C VAL A 61 3.82 -10.26 -13.24
N LEU A 62 3.95 -8.93 -13.35
CA LEU A 62 4.32 -8.07 -12.23
C LEU A 62 3.22 -8.02 -11.15
N ILE A 63 1.92 -8.05 -11.52
CA ILE A 63 0.83 -8.19 -10.56
C ILE A 63 1.00 -9.46 -9.72
N VAL A 64 1.30 -10.58 -10.36
CA VAL A 64 1.49 -11.88 -9.69
C VAL A 64 2.72 -11.86 -8.79
N VAL A 65 3.83 -11.29 -9.24
CA VAL A 65 5.11 -11.25 -8.48
C VAL A 65 5.02 -10.34 -7.26
N ARG A 66 4.31 -9.20 -7.36
CA ARG A 66 4.21 -8.22 -6.28
C ARG A 66 3.48 -8.74 -5.03
N GLY A 67 2.49 -9.58 -5.22
CA GLY A 67 1.73 -10.15 -4.10
C GLY A 67 2.58 -10.94 -3.10
N PRO A 68 3.32 -11.97 -3.52
CA PRO A 68 4.27 -12.70 -2.67
C PRO A 68 5.34 -11.80 -2.06
N LEU A 69 5.83 -10.79 -2.78
CA LEU A 69 6.84 -9.85 -2.26
C LEU A 69 6.28 -9.04 -1.07
N GLY A 70 5.02 -8.57 -1.16
CA GLY A 70 4.36 -7.91 -0.03
C GLY A 70 4.16 -8.85 1.16
N ALA A 71 3.77 -10.10 0.91
CA ALA A 71 3.66 -11.12 1.95
C ALA A 71 5.00 -11.43 2.61
N TYR A 72 6.10 -11.43 1.85
CA TYR A 72 7.46 -11.59 2.36
C TYR A 72 7.84 -10.43 3.29
N GLY A 73 7.54 -9.19 2.91
CA GLY A 73 7.79 -8.02 3.76
C GLY A 73 7.10 -8.15 5.12
N TRP A 74 5.81 -8.50 5.15
CA TRP A 74 5.09 -8.70 6.39
C TRP A 74 5.61 -9.89 7.20
N TRP A 75 5.90 -11.01 6.57
CA TRP A 75 6.53 -12.16 7.21
C TRP A 75 7.85 -11.81 7.88
N ALA A 76 8.70 -11.04 7.21
CA ALA A 76 9.98 -10.59 7.74
C ALA A 76 9.80 -9.71 8.99
N ILE A 77 8.79 -8.80 8.99
CA ILE A 77 8.45 -7.99 10.16
C ILE A 77 8.05 -8.88 11.34
N VAL A 78 7.11 -9.81 11.14
CA VAL A 78 6.64 -10.70 12.21
C VAL A 78 7.79 -11.55 12.77
N LYS A 79 8.67 -12.02 11.90
CA LYS A 79 9.89 -12.75 12.30
C LYS A 79 10.84 -11.87 13.14
N GLN A 80 11.04 -10.61 12.76
CA GLN A 80 11.86 -9.66 13.49
C GLN A 80 11.26 -9.31 14.86
N LEU A 81 9.93 -9.34 14.98
CA LEU A 81 9.22 -9.18 16.25
C LEU A 81 9.23 -10.44 17.12
N GLY A 82 9.99 -11.47 16.76
CA GLY A 82 10.22 -12.69 17.56
C GLY A 82 9.22 -13.82 17.32
N TYR A 83 8.31 -13.69 16.36
CA TYR A 83 7.30 -14.72 16.07
C TYR A 83 7.62 -15.48 14.79
N ARG A 84 7.63 -16.82 14.86
CA ARG A 84 7.92 -17.69 13.73
C ARG A 84 6.61 -18.21 13.12
N LEU A 85 6.22 -17.59 11.99
CA LEU A 85 5.13 -18.08 11.14
C LEU A 85 5.72 -18.85 9.96
N PRO A 86 5.14 -20.01 9.57
CA PRO A 86 5.44 -20.64 8.29
C PRO A 86 5.12 -19.69 7.14
N TRP A 87 5.98 -19.67 6.12
CA TRP A 87 5.82 -18.78 4.96
C TRP A 87 4.41 -18.82 4.35
N TRP A 88 3.89 -20.01 4.08
CA TRP A 88 2.57 -20.17 3.47
C TRP A 88 1.42 -19.65 4.33
N ARG A 89 1.53 -19.73 5.64
CA ARG A 89 0.53 -19.14 6.55
C ARG A 89 0.57 -17.62 6.49
N SER A 90 1.76 -17.05 6.41
CA SER A 90 1.93 -15.59 6.24
C SER A 90 1.33 -15.12 4.92
N VAL A 91 1.59 -15.82 3.82
CA VAL A 91 0.98 -15.54 2.52
C VAL A 91 -0.55 -15.56 2.62
N ARG A 92 -1.14 -16.60 3.18
CA ARG A 92 -2.60 -16.71 3.36
C ARG A 92 -3.18 -15.55 4.17
N ILE A 93 -2.55 -15.21 5.30
CA ILE A 93 -2.99 -14.10 6.16
C ILE A 93 -2.97 -12.79 5.38
N VAL A 94 -1.88 -12.49 4.67
CA VAL A 94 -1.74 -11.26 3.91
C VAL A 94 -2.80 -11.18 2.82
N TYR A 95 -2.96 -12.23 2.01
CA TYR A 95 -3.95 -12.22 0.91
C TYR A 95 -5.38 -12.08 1.43
N TYR A 96 -5.81 -12.89 2.42
CA TYR A 96 -7.15 -12.78 2.97
C TYR A 96 -7.41 -11.42 3.62
N SER A 97 -6.42 -10.86 4.32
CA SER A 97 -6.56 -9.52 4.90
C SER A 97 -6.64 -8.43 3.82
N THR A 98 -5.90 -8.58 2.73
CA THR A 98 -5.97 -7.65 1.60
C THR A 98 -7.35 -7.69 0.94
N PHE A 99 -7.92 -8.88 0.72
CA PHE A 99 -9.30 -9.01 0.23
C PHE A 99 -10.32 -8.36 1.17
N ALA A 100 -10.15 -8.50 2.49
CA ALA A 100 -11.01 -7.82 3.46
C ALA A 100 -10.92 -6.29 3.36
N GLY A 101 -9.82 -5.75 2.85
CA GLY A 101 -9.63 -4.32 2.62
C GLY A 101 -10.53 -3.71 1.55
N PHE A 102 -11.10 -4.53 0.65
CA PHE A 102 -12.10 -4.07 -0.33
C PHE A 102 -13.48 -3.80 0.29
N VAL A 103 -13.71 -4.24 1.54
CA VAL A 103 -14.94 -3.90 2.25
C VAL A 103 -14.88 -2.41 2.68
N PRO A 104 -15.94 -1.61 2.36
CA PRO A 104 -15.96 -0.20 2.73
C PRO A 104 -15.74 0.03 4.22
N GLY A 105 -14.89 1.03 4.58
CA GLY A 105 -14.58 1.36 5.97
C GLY A 105 -13.09 1.38 6.32
N GLY A 106 -12.20 1.03 5.37
CA GLY A 106 -10.74 1.25 5.43
C GLY A 106 -9.95 0.45 6.48
N MET A 107 -10.60 -0.07 7.54
CA MET A 107 -9.94 -0.75 8.66
C MET A 107 -9.96 -2.28 8.56
N TRP A 108 -10.76 -2.83 7.67
CA TRP A 108 -11.02 -4.27 7.63
C TRP A 108 -9.78 -5.11 7.32
N HIS A 109 -8.89 -4.59 6.50
CA HIS A 109 -7.60 -5.21 6.23
C HIS A 109 -6.77 -5.41 7.51
N ALA A 110 -6.67 -4.40 8.39
CA ALA A 110 -5.92 -4.49 9.64
C ALA A 110 -6.63 -5.41 10.64
N VAL A 111 -7.95 -5.26 10.79
CA VAL A 111 -8.77 -6.07 11.70
C VAL A 111 -8.71 -7.56 11.33
N SER A 112 -8.88 -7.89 10.04
CA SER A 112 -8.81 -9.27 9.57
C SER A 112 -7.41 -9.86 9.71
N ARG A 113 -6.35 -9.06 9.50
CA ARG A 113 -4.97 -9.51 9.70
C ARG A 113 -4.70 -9.85 11.16
N VAL A 114 -5.14 -8.99 12.09
CA VAL A 114 -5.04 -9.25 13.53
C VAL A 114 -5.78 -10.54 13.91
N TYR A 115 -7.00 -10.73 13.43
CA TYR A 115 -7.80 -11.91 13.69
C TYR A 115 -7.17 -13.20 13.15
N LEU A 116 -6.67 -13.16 11.91
CA LEU A 116 -6.07 -14.34 11.26
C LEU A 116 -4.73 -14.71 11.88
N ALA A 117 -3.89 -13.72 12.22
CA ALA A 117 -2.60 -13.96 12.84
C ALA A 117 -2.73 -14.48 14.29
N GLU A 118 -3.75 -14.03 15.03
CA GLU A 118 -4.06 -14.55 16.38
C GLU A 118 -4.35 -16.06 16.33
N LYS A 119 -5.09 -16.53 15.33
CA LYS A 119 -5.35 -17.98 15.14
C LYS A 119 -4.09 -18.81 14.91
N GLU A 120 -3.04 -18.16 14.43
CA GLU A 120 -1.72 -18.77 14.19
C GLU A 120 -0.74 -18.53 15.35
N GLY A 121 -1.25 -18.04 16.51
CA GLY A 121 -0.47 -17.86 17.74
C GLY A 121 0.29 -16.54 17.85
N VAL A 122 0.05 -15.55 16.94
CA VAL A 122 0.65 -14.23 17.07
C VAL A 122 -0.26 -13.31 17.87
N PRO A 123 0.20 -12.73 18.99
CA PRO A 123 -0.62 -11.84 19.83
C PRO A 123 -1.17 -10.64 19.04
N LYS A 124 -2.39 -10.20 19.38
CA LYS A 124 -3.07 -9.07 18.73
C LYS A 124 -2.23 -7.80 18.71
N GLY A 125 -1.57 -7.48 19.83
CA GLY A 125 -0.71 -6.29 19.94
C GLY A 125 0.49 -6.34 18.99
N ILE A 126 1.13 -7.50 18.87
CA ILE A 126 2.26 -7.72 17.96
C ILE A 126 1.79 -7.62 16.49
N THR A 127 0.63 -8.19 16.16
CA THR A 127 0.10 -8.08 14.81
C THR A 127 -0.29 -6.65 14.48
N ALA A 128 -0.93 -5.92 15.40
CA ALA A 128 -1.25 -4.51 15.19
C ALA A 128 0.02 -3.67 14.99
N LEU A 129 1.08 -3.92 15.79
CA LEU A 129 2.38 -3.31 15.60
C LEU A 129 2.99 -3.66 14.23
N SER A 130 2.91 -4.92 13.81
CA SER A 130 3.44 -5.35 12.51
C SER A 130 2.75 -4.66 11.33
N VAL A 131 1.43 -4.45 11.40
CA VAL A 131 0.66 -3.71 10.39
C VAL A 131 1.06 -2.23 10.37
N PHE A 132 1.29 -1.64 11.54
CA PHE A 132 1.78 -0.25 11.63
C PHE A 132 3.18 -0.12 11.03
N LEU A 133 4.12 -1.03 11.38
CA LEU A 133 5.47 -1.05 10.82
C LEU A 133 5.45 -1.26 9.30
N GLU A 134 4.60 -2.17 8.82
CA GLU A 134 4.39 -2.37 7.38
C GLU A 134 3.97 -1.08 6.69
N SER A 135 2.98 -0.37 7.25
CA SER A 135 2.50 0.89 6.69
C SER A 135 3.61 1.95 6.65
N ALA A 136 4.41 2.04 7.71
CA ALA A 136 5.56 2.94 7.74
C ALA A 136 6.62 2.56 6.70
N LEU A 137 6.95 1.26 6.56
CA LEU A 137 7.93 0.77 5.58
C LEU A 137 7.44 0.94 4.13
N VAL A 138 6.14 0.82 3.87
CA VAL A 138 5.55 1.16 2.58
C VAL A 138 5.78 2.63 2.25
N LEU A 139 5.52 3.55 3.19
CA LEU A 139 5.76 4.99 2.99
C LEU A 139 7.25 5.29 2.81
N PHE A 140 8.13 4.65 3.59
CA PHE A 140 9.57 4.81 3.43
C PHE A 140 10.06 4.24 2.10
N GLY A 141 9.52 3.11 1.65
CA GLY A 141 9.82 2.57 0.34
C GLY A 141 9.46 3.55 -0.79
N ALA A 142 8.29 4.20 -0.69
CA ALA A 142 7.90 5.25 -1.62
C ALA A 142 8.87 6.45 -1.56
N ALA A 143 9.23 6.88 -0.34
CA ALA A 143 10.15 8.00 -0.13
C ALA A 143 11.59 7.73 -0.62
N VAL A 144 11.99 6.45 -0.76
CA VAL A 144 13.25 6.06 -1.44
C VAL A 144 13.10 6.19 -2.96
N VAL A 145 12.02 5.62 -3.49
CA VAL A 145 11.86 5.46 -4.94
C VAL A 145 11.44 6.78 -5.61
N ALA A 146 10.61 7.59 -4.95
CA ALA A 146 10.11 8.84 -5.51
C ALA A 146 11.22 9.83 -5.88
N PRO A 147 12.21 10.17 -5.02
CA PRO A 147 13.30 11.04 -5.41
C PRO A 147 14.12 10.49 -6.58
N LEU A 148 14.36 9.16 -6.61
CA LEU A 148 15.10 8.52 -7.70
C LEU A 148 14.34 8.66 -9.03
N SER A 149 13.01 8.54 -9.02
CA SER A 149 12.19 8.74 -10.22
C SER A 149 12.16 10.21 -10.65
N LEU A 150 12.20 11.14 -9.68
CA LEU A 150 12.22 12.57 -9.97
C LEU A 150 13.58 13.06 -10.53
N LEU A 151 14.69 12.37 -10.21
CA LEU A 151 16.00 12.67 -10.80
C LEU A 151 16.04 12.50 -12.32
N VAL A 152 15.12 11.69 -12.88
CA VAL A 152 14.98 11.47 -14.31
C VAL A 152 14.08 12.54 -14.96
N TRP A 153 13.41 13.38 -14.16
CA TRP A 153 12.52 14.43 -14.65
C TRP A 153 13.32 15.73 -14.86
N PRO A 154 13.49 16.22 -16.09
CA PRO A 154 14.39 17.35 -16.41
C PRO A 154 14.06 18.65 -15.67
N GLU A 155 12.78 18.87 -15.34
CA GLU A 155 12.27 20.10 -14.72
C GLU A 155 12.27 20.03 -13.18
N PHE A 156 12.58 18.86 -12.62
CA PHE A 156 12.56 18.69 -11.17
C PHE A 156 13.86 19.21 -10.54
N PRO A 157 13.79 20.10 -9.54
CA PRO A 157 14.98 20.64 -8.91
C PRO A 157 15.72 19.57 -8.11
N LEU A 158 16.93 19.22 -8.56
CA LEU A 158 17.79 18.18 -7.98
C LEU A 158 17.97 18.33 -6.47
N TRP A 159 18.12 19.60 -6.00
CA TRP A 159 18.30 19.89 -4.59
C TRP A 159 17.14 19.41 -3.71
N LEU A 160 15.90 19.48 -4.21
CA LEU A 160 14.72 19.01 -3.48
C LEU A 160 14.73 17.49 -3.35
N GLY A 161 15.08 16.77 -4.43
CA GLY A 161 15.27 15.31 -4.40
C GLY A 161 16.36 14.89 -3.40
N LEU A 162 17.47 15.61 -3.36
CA LEU A 162 18.56 15.35 -2.40
C LEU A 162 18.14 15.63 -0.95
N ILE A 163 17.36 16.68 -0.68
CA ILE A 163 16.80 16.94 0.65
C ILE A 163 15.86 15.82 1.08
N MET A 164 14.95 15.39 0.20
CA MET A 164 14.02 14.27 0.48
C MET A 164 14.80 12.98 0.77
N LEU A 165 15.81 12.67 -0.03
CA LEU A 165 16.66 11.51 0.15
C LEU A 165 17.45 11.59 1.47
N GLY A 166 18.03 12.76 1.78
CA GLY A 166 18.78 12.99 3.02
C GLY A 166 17.89 12.86 4.27
N ALA A 167 16.71 13.45 4.26
CA ALA A 167 15.75 13.33 5.36
C ALA A 167 15.35 11.88 5.61
N MET A 168 15.14 11.11 4.53
CA MET A 168 14.80 9.71 4.60
C MET A 168 15.96 8.85 5.11
N LEU A 169 17.18 9.07 4.61
CA LEU A 169 18.38 8.38 5.12
C LEU A 169 18.57 8.65 6.61
N GLY A 170 18.38 9.89 7.05
CA GLY A 170 18.41 10.25 8.47
C GLY A 170 17.39 9.45 9.29
N PHE A 171 16.20 9.22 8.75
CA PHE A 171 15.15 8.44 9.43
C PHE A 171 15.46 6.92 9.47
N ILE A 172 16.06 6.37 8.40
CA ILE A 172 16.48 4.96 8.34
C ILE A 172 17.66 4.70 9.28
N LEU A 173 18.60 5.64 9.36
CA LEU A 173 19.78 5.52 10.21
C LEU A 173 19.45 5.70 11.70
N GLN A 174 18.32 6.32 12.03
CA GLN A 174 17.84 6.50 13.39
C GLN A 174 16.44 5.87 13.62
N PRO A 175 16.29 4.53 13.56
CA PRO A 175 15.00 3.85 13.75
C PRO A 175 14.39 4.13 15.13
N ASN A 176 15.21 4.45 16.13
CA ASN A 176 14.77 4.82 17.47
C ASN A 176 13.88 6.08 17.49
N VAL A 177 14.06 7.01 16.54
CA VAL A 177 13.18 8.19 16.42
C VAL A 177 11.77 7.75 16.08
N MET A 178 11.60 6.81 15.16
CA MET A 178 10.28 6.25 14.79
C MET A 178 9.60 5.59 16.01
N PHE A 179 10.34 4.75 16.75
CA PHE A 179 9.78 4.09 17.94
C PHE A 179 9.48 5.07 19.07
N LYS A 180 10.32 6.09 19.27
CA LYS A 180 10.06 7.17 20.24
C LYS A 180 8.78 7.93 19.88
N THR A 181 8.60 8.32 18.63
CA THR A 181 7.41 9.02 18.14
C THR A 181 6.17 8.14 18.29
N LEU A 182 6.26 6.84 17.94
CA LEU A 182 5.19 5.88 18.12
C LEU A 182 4.82 5.73 19.59
N ASN A 183 5.80 5.53 20.47
CA ASN A 183 5.57 5.38 21.90
C ASN A 183 4.97 6.65 22.53
N TRP A 184 5.42 7.83 22.09
CA TRP A 184 4.80 9.10 22.50
C TRP A 184 3.30 9.16 22.10
N LEU A 185 2.95 8.72 20.88
CA LEU A 185 1.55 8.63 20.44
C LEU A 185 0.76 7.60 21.26
N LEU A 186 1.33 6.41 21.50
CA LEU A 186 0.68 5.35 22.28
C LEU A 186 0.37 5.81 23.71
N VAL A 187 1.33 6.46 24.38
CA VAL A 187 1.13 7.04 25.73
C VAL A 187 0.02 8.10 25.69
N LYS A 188 -0.04 8.95 24.66
CA LYS A 188 -1.08 9.96 24.51
C LYS A 188 -2.49 9.37 24.36
N VAL A 189 -2.61 8.18 23.75
CA VAL A 189 -3.87 7.43 23.66
C VAL A 189 -4.04 6.41 24.78
N LYS A 190 -3.28 6.54 25.89
CA LYS A 190 -3.33 5.66 27.08
C LYS A 190 -3.09 4.18 26.76
N ARG A 191 -2.16 3.90 25.85
CA ARG A 191 -1.67 2.56 25.55
C ARG A 191 -0.26 2.38 26.05
N GLU A 192 0.10 1.15 26.38
CA GLU A 192 1.44 0.80 26.85
C GLU A 192 2.46 1.03 25.73
N PRO A 193 3.64 1.61 26.06
CA PRO A 193 4.72 1.76 25.11
C PRO A 193 5.24 0.39 24.68
N ILE A 194 5.74 0.33 23.45
CA ILE A 194 6.27 -0.90 22.85
C ILE A 194 7.78 -0.89 23.02
N GLU A 195 8.31 -1.86 23.71
CA GLU A 195 9.75 -2.06 23.89
C GLU A 195 10.33 -2.86 22.73
N VAL A 196 10.39 -2.21 21.54
CA VAL A 196 11.08 -2.78 20.39
C VAL A 196 12.27 -1.88 20.06
N SER A 197 13.45 -2.50 20.04
CA SER A 197 14.68 -1.86 19.56
C SER A 197 15.07 -2.53 18.24
N MET A 198 15.23 -1.74 17.19
CA MET A 198 15.74 -2.20 15.91
C MET A 198 17.06 -1.51 15.59
N ARG A 199 18.00 -2.26 15.04
CA ARG A 199 19.27 -1.71 14.54
C ARG A 199 19.10 -1.21 13.11
N PRO A 200 19.85 -0.20 12.65
CA PRO A 200 19.77 0.27 11.27
C PRO A 200 19.87 -0.83 10.20
N PRO A 201 20.71 -1.87 10.31
CA PRO A 201 20.74 -2.96 9.36
C PRO A 201 19.44 -3.76 9.29
N ASP A 202 18.71 -3.90 10.41
CA ASP A 202 17.44 -4.61 10.45
C ASP A 202 16.36 -3.81 9.71
N MET A 203 16.37 -2.48 9.87
CA MET A 203 15.48 -1.59 9.11
C MET A 203 15.73 -1.67 7.61
N LEU A 204 16.98 -1.68 7.17
CA LEU A 204 17.33 -1.83 5.76
C LEU A 204 16.87 -3.18 5.20
N ARG A 205 17.04 -4.26 5.98
CA ARG A 205 16.55 -5.60 5.62
C ARG A 205 15.03 -5.67 5.51
N LEU A 206 14.32 -4.89 6.30
CA LEU A 206 12.86 -4.81 6.22
C LEU A 206 12.37 -3.86 5.13
N LEU A 207 13.15 -2.84 4.78
CA LEU A 207 12.77 -1.80 3.81
C LEU A 207 12.85 -2.29 2.35
N TRP A 208 13.86 -3.12 2.00
CA TRP A 208 14.10 -3.47 0.60
C TRP A 208 12.91 -4.12 -0.11
N PRO A 209 12.07 -5.00 0.51
CA PRO A 209 10.93 -5.57 -0.18
C PRO A 209 9.89 -4.52 -0.56
N TYR A 210 9.74 -3.49 0.29
CA TYR A 210 8.79 -2.41 0.06
C TYR A 210 9.30 -1.43 -0.99
N ALA A 211 10.60 -1.08 -0.96
CA ALA A 211 11.22 -0.27 -2.00
C ALA A 211 11.14 -0.98 -3.38
N LEU A 212 11.50 -2.26 -3.42
CA LEU A 212 11.36 -3.06 -4.64
C LEU A 212 9.90 -3.14 -5.12
N ASN A 213 8.95 -3.28 -4.19
CA ASN A 213 7.52 -3.30 -4.53
C ASN A 213 7.07 -2.00 -5.21
N TRP A 214 7.59 -0.84 -4.79
CA TRP A 214 7.34 0.45 -5.45
C TRP A 214 7.96 0.55 -6.84
N VAL A 215 9.18 0.05 -7.03
CA VAL A 215 9.81 -0.04 -8.37
C VAL A 215 8.98 -0.92 -9.30
N LEU A 216 8.62 -2.12 -8.84
CA LEU A 216 7.79 -3.03 -9.62
C LEU A 216 6.40 -2.45 -9.91
N PHE A 217 5.83 -1.66 -8.98
CA PHE A 217 4.58 -0.94 -9.19
C PHE A 217 4.72 0.10 -10.31
N GLY A 218 5.79 0.86 -10.30
CA GLY A 218 6.08 1.84 -11.36
C GLY A 218 6.21 1.16 -12.73
N ILE A 219 6.99 0.07 -12.82
CA ILE A 219 7.17 -0.69 -14.07
C ILE A 219 5.84 -1.31 -14.52
N MET A 220 5.06 -1.87 -13.60
CA MET A 220 3.74 -2.44 -13.89
C MET A 220 2.77 -1.38 -14.43
N SER A 221 2.69 -0.22 -13.75
CA SER A 221 1.82 0.88 -14.16
C SER A 221 2.20 1.40 -15.54
N PHE A 222 3.51 1.53 -15.78
CA PHE A 222 4.02 1.89 -17.09
C PHE A 222 3.63 0.85 -18.17
N ALA A 223 3.89 -0.44 -17.90
CA ALA A 223 3.55 -1.51 -18.83
C ALA A 223 2.04 -1.54 -19.15
N LEU A 224 1.19 -1.28 -18.15
CA LEU A 224 -0.24 -1.20 -18.33
C LEU A 224 -0.63 -0.02 -19.24
N VAL A 225 -0.05 1.16 -19.03
CA VAL A 225 -0.28 2.33 -19.89
C VAL A 225 0.21 2.06 -21.32
N ALA A 226 1.41 1.49 -21.47
CA ALA A 226 1.95 1.15 -22.81
C ALA A 226 1.12 0.08 -23.51
N ALA A 227 0.54 -0.86 -22.76
CA ALA A 227 -0.36 -1.87 -23.33
C ALA A 227 -1.66 -1.28 -23.86
N LEU A 228 -2.23 -0.30 -23.15
CA LEU A 228 -3.53 0.29 -23.47
C LEU A 228 -3.43 1.45 -24.48
N TYR A 229 -2.27 2.12 -24.52
CA TYR A 229 -2.03 3.28 -25.36
C TYR A 229 -0.77 3.10 -26.23
N PRO A 230 -0.75 2.11 -27.15
CA PRO A 230 0.43 1.82 -27.98
C PRO A 230 0.85 2.96 -28.92
N GLN A 231 -0.01 3.96 -29.09
CA GLN A 231 0.25 5.14 -29.94
C GLN A 231 0.77 6.36 -29.14
N LEU A 232 0.94 6.26 -27.80
CA LEU A 232 1.61 7.34 -27.07
C LEU A 232 3.05 7.44 -27.57
N PRO A 233 3.48 8.62 -28.07
CA PRO A 233 4.85 8.77 -28.53
C PRO A 233 5.78 8.62 -27.33
N VAL A 234 6.49 7.51 -27.29
CA VAL A 234 7.52 7.18 -26.28
C VAL A 234 8.56 8.29 -26.17
N GLU A 235 8.71 9.09 -27.21
CA GLU A 235 9.60 10.25 -27.29
C GLU A 235 9.23 11.37 -26.30
N GLN A 236 7.98 11.47 -25.89
CA GLN A 236 7.51 12.49 -24.94
C GLN A 236 7.72 12.10 -23.46
N ALA A 237 8.20 10.88 -23.20
CA ALA A 237 8.49 10.42 -21.85
C ALA A 237 9.98 10.04 -21.73
N PRO A 238 10.88 10.99 -21.41
CA PRO A 238 12.33 10.76 -21.37
C PRO A 238 12.75 9.63 -20.42
N ALA A 239 12.03 9.43 -19.34
CA ALA A 239 12.22 8.28 -18.44
C ALA A 239 11.91 6.93 -19.09
N LEU A 240 11.12 6.91 -20.15
CA LEU A 240 10.68 5.72 -20.86
C LEU A 240 11.63 5.30 -21.98
N ARG A 241 12.43 6.22 -22.52
CA ARG A 241 13.43 5.93 -23.57
C ARG A 241 14.45 4.89 -23.13
N VAL A 242 14.77 4.85 -21.84
CA VAL A 242 15.74 3.90 -21.28
C VAL A 242 15.18 2.47 -21.29
N PHE A 243 13.88 2.31 -21.04
CA PHE A 243 13.22 1.00 -20.98
C PHE A 243 12.70 0.48 -22.31
N LEU A 244 12.51 1.37 -23.30
CA LEU A 244 11.84 1.07 -24.56
C LEU A 244 12.78 0.94 -25.76
N ARG A 245 14.09 1.08 -25.58
CA ARG A 245 15.03 0.69 -26.64
C ARG A 245 14.91 -0.82 -26.88
N ARG A 246 13.94 -1.20 -27.72
CA ARG A 246 13.93 -2.54 -28.30
C ARG A 246 15.23 -2.71 -29.07
N PRO A 247 16.05 -3.71 -28.78
CA PRO A 247 17.15 -4.05 -29.69
C PRO A 247 16.49 -4.60 -30.97
N GLY A 248 16.43 -3.78 -32.03
CA GLY A 248 16.08 -4.30 -33.34
C GLY A 248 14.87 -3.71 -34.07
N TRP A 249 14.59 -2.38 -33.95
CA TRP A 249 13.76 -1.64 -34.94
C TRP A 249 14.51 -0.40 -35.38
#